data_0de45bf2735d0d5f79e0b970dff48146
#
_entry.id   0de45bf2735d0d5f79e0b970dff48146
#
_cell.length_a   1.000
_cell.length_b   1.000
_cell.length_c   1.000
_cell.angle_alpha   90.00
_cell.angle_beta   90.00
_cell.angle_gamma   90.00
#
_symmetry.space_group_name_H-M   'P 1'
#
loop_
_entity.id
_entity.type
_entity.pdbx_description
1 polymer ?
#
loop_
_entity_poly.entity_id
_entity_poly.type
_entity_poly.pdbx_seq_one_letter_code
_entity_poly.pdbx_strand_id
1 'polypeptide(L)'
;MMKDTPILPGSWLGLMGGGQLGRMFAQAAATMGYRVCVLEPDKNAPAAIVAEKHICAPYTDEAALTELASLCKTVTTEFENVP
;
A
#
# COMPACT_ATOMS: atom_id res chain seq x y z
N MET A 1 14.41 -5.53 -1.41
CA MET A 1 14.17 -5.54 -0.26
C MET A 1 14.87 -4.52 0.56
N MET A 2 14.71 -4.53 1.77
CA MET A 2 15.18 -3.51 2.42
C MET A 2 16.52 -3.56 2.66
N LYS A 3 17.26 -2.81 2.68
CA LYS A 3 18.50 -2.90 2.79
C LYS A 3 18.87 -2.77 4.15
N ASP A 4 19.56 -1.92 4.50
CA ASP A 4 20.11 -1.82 5.76
C ASP A 4 19.40 -0.82 6.59
N THR A 5 18.57 -0.01 6.01
CA THR A 5 17.89 1.05 6.72
C THR A 5 16.59 0.53 7.29
N PRO A 6 16.38 0.59 8.58
CA PRO A 6 15.12 0.09 9.15
C PRO A 6 13.95 1.01 8.79
N ILE A 7 12.76 0.45 8.76
CA ILE A 7 11.54 1.21 8.55
C ILE A 7 10.99 1.55 9.92
N LEU A 8 10.96 2.83 10.22
CA LEU A 8 10.56 3.30 11.55
C LEU A 8 9.05 3.49 11.62
N PRO A 9 8.46 3.36 12.80
CA PRO A 9 7.04 3.66 12.97
C PRO A 9 6.73 5.06 12.47
N GLY A 10 5.59 5.24 11.87
CA GLY A 10 5.21 6.48 11.21
C GLY A 10 5.58 6.53 9.76
N SER A 11 6.42 5.60 9.29
CA SER A 11 6.77 5.55 7.87
C SER A 11 5.60 5.01 7.07
N TRP A 12 5.59 5.35 5.79
CA TRP A 12 4.53 4.90 4.88
C TRP A 12 4.93 3.57 4.25
N LEU A 13 4.00 2.64 4.26
CA LEU A 13 4.13 1.38 3.54
C LEU A 13 3.13 1.39 2.41
N GLY A 14 3.55 0.97 1.23
CA GLY A 14 2.68 0.94 0.07
C GLY A 14 2.11 -0.43 -0.19
N LEU A 15 0.88 -0.50 -0.65
CA LEU A 15 0.22 -1.75 -0.98
C LEU A 15 -0.45 -1.62 -2.32
N MET A 16 -0.18 -2.54 -3.23
CA MET A 16 -0.89 -2.63 -4.49
C MET A 16 -1.92 -3.74 -4.36
N GLY A 17 -3.17 -3.38 -4.56
CA GLY A 17 -4.26 -4.34 -4.38
C GLY A 17 -5.02 -4.08 -3.10
N GLY A 18 -6.32 -4.07 -3.18
CA GLY A 18 -7.16 -3.65 -2.09
C GLY A 18 -8.09 -4.70 -1.53
N GLY A 19 -7.82 -5.99 -1.76
CA GLY A 19 -8.70 -7.05 -1.29
C GLY A 19 -8.56 -7.34 0.20
N GLN A 20 -9.05 -8.48 0.61
CA GLN A 20 -9.08 -8.83 2.02
C GLN A 20 -7.69 -9.01 2.63
N LEU A 21 -6.77 -9.61 1.87
CA LEU A 21 -5.41 -9.75 2.39
C LEU A 21 -4.77 -8.38 2.57
N GLY A 22 -5.04 -7.46 1.64
CA GLY A 22 -4.54 -6.10 1.76
C GLY A 22 -5.13 -5.39 2.95
N ARG A 23 -6.40 -5.63 3.24
CA ARG A 23 -7.04 -5.06 4.41
C ARG A 23 -6.38 -5.55 5.69
N MET A 24 -6.09 -6.86 5.76
CA MET A 24 -5.44 -7.42 6.93
C MET A 24 -4.04 -6.84 7.11
N PHE A 25 -3.32 -6.66 5.99
CA PHE A 25 -2.00 -6.06 6.03
C PHE A 25 -2.09 -4.62 6.56
N ALA A 26 -3.04 -3.84 6.05
CA ALA A 26 -3.17 -2.45 6.46
C ALA A 26 -3.53 -2.33 7.94
N GLN A 27 -4.40 -3.21 8.41
CA GLN A 27 -4.79 -3.18 9.81
C GLN A 27 -3.63 -3.57 10.72
N ALA A 28 -2.87 -4.59 10.33
CA ALA A 28 -1.72 -5.02 11.12
C ALA A 28 -0.64 -3.92 11.15
N ALA A 29 -0.39 -3.30 10.01
CA ALA A 29 0.62 -2.25 9.92
C ALA A 29 0.22 -1.06 10.79
N ALA A 30 -1.05 -0.68 10.76
CA ALA A 30 -1.52 0.44 11.57
C ALA A 30 -1.36 0.15 13.05
N THR A 31 -1.61 -1.09 13.46
CA THR A 31 -1.43 -1.49 14.84
C THR A 31 0.01 -1.33 15.28
N MET A 32 0.95 -1.51 14.35
CA MET A 32 2.37 -1.38 14.65
C MET A 32 2.89 0.05 14.45
N GLY A 33 2.00 0.98 14.16
CA GLY A 33 2.39 2.38 14.05
C GLY A 33 2.79 2.85 12.66
N TYR A 34 2.60 2.00 11.62
CA TYR A 34 2.92 2.40 10.26
C TYR A 34 1.70 3.00 9.58
N ARG A 35 1.95 3.81 8.56
CA ARG A 35 0.89 4.35 7.72
C ARG A 35 0.85 3.56 6.44
N VAL A 36 -0.33 3.33 5.90
CA VAL A 36 -0.48 2.52 4.69
C VAL A 36 -1.14 3.33 3.60
N CYS A 37 -0.54 3.31 2.41
CA CYS A 37 -1.11 3.89 1.22
C CYS A 37 -1.41 2.75 0.25
N VAL A 38 -2.66 2.66 -0.19
CA VAL A 38 -3.10 1.61 -1.09
C VAL A 38 -3.31 2.16 -2.48
N LEU A 39 -2.78 1.47 -3.48
CA LEU A 39 -3.10 1.74 -4.89
C LEU A 39 -4.11 0.69 -5.32
N GLU A 40 -5.31 1.11 -5.65
CA GLU A 40 -6.41 0.21 -5.96
C GLU A 40 -7.42 0.93 -6.83
N PRO A 41 -7.83 0.34 -7.98
CA PRO A 41 -8.81 1.00 -8.84
C PRO A 41 -10.21 1.12 -8.23
N ASP A 42 -10.58 0.19 -7.35
CA ASP A 42 -11.93 0.17 -6.78
C ASP A 42 -11.95 0.97 -5.48
N LYS A 43 -12.67 2.07 -5.46
CA LYS A 43 -12.71 2.91 -4.27
C LYS A 43 -13.43 2.26 -3.11
N ASN A 44 -14.16 1.18 -3.34
CA ASN A 44 -14.87 0.48 -2.29
C ASN A 44 -14.15 -0.80 -1.86
N ALA A 45 -12.94 -1.02 -2.30
CA ALA A 45 -12.20 -2.23 -1.95
C ALA A 45 -11.91 -2.27 -0.44
N PRO A 46 -11.86 -3.47 0.15
CA PRO A 46 -11.69 -3.57 1.60
C PRO A 46 -10.47 -2.85 2.16
N ALA A 47 -9.32 -2.97 1.51
CA ALA A 47 -8.12 -2.30 2.01
C ALA A 47 -8.20 -0.80 1.84
N ALA A 48 -8.89 -0.32 0.80
CA ALA A 48 -9.01 1.10 0.56
C ALA A 48 -9.79 1.79 1.68
N ILE A 49 -10.72 1.08 2.29
CA ILE A 49 -11.53 1.64 3.34
C ILE A 49 -10.73 1.86 4.63
N VAL A 50 -9.77 0.97 4.92
CA VAL A 50 -9.01 1.04 6.16
C VAL A 50 -7.64 1.69 6.01
N ALA A 51 -7.17 1.90 4.78
CA ALA A 51 -5.88 2.52 4.57
C ALA A 51 -5.92 4.00 4.89
N GLU A 52 -4.80 4.55 5.30
CA GLU A 52 -4.74 5.96 5.61
C GLU A 52 -4.81 6.81 4.35
N LYS A 53 -4.29 6.30 3.24
CA LYS A 53 -4.37 6.99 1.97
C LYS A 53 -4.70 5.99 0.87
N HIS A 54 -5.58 6.37 -0.03
CA HIS A 54 -5.96 5.52 -1.15
C HIS A 54 -5.71 6.28 -2.46
N ILE A 55 -4.87 5.69 -3.31
CA ILE A 55 -4.67 6.20 -4.66
C ILE A 55 -5.58 5.37 -5.54
N CYS A 56 -6.67 5.97 -6.01
CA CYS A 56 -7.66 5.26 -6.80
C CYS A 56 -7.29 5.38 -8.27
N ALA A 57 -6.61 4.38 -8.78
CA ALA A 57 -6.13 4.39 -10.16
C ALA A 57 -5.83 2.97 -10.61
N PRO A 58 -5.75 2.72 -11.92
CA PRO A 58 -5.33 1.42 -12.42
C PRO A 58 -3.89 1.12 -12.03
N TYR A 59 -3.56 -0.15 -11.94
CA TYR A 59 -2.20 -0.55 -11.56
C TYR A 59 -1.16 -0.20 -12.62
N THR A 60 -1.61 0.16 -13.82
CA THR A 60 -0.70 0.54 -14.91
C THR A 60 -0.52 2.05 -15.02
N ASP A 61 -1.15 2.82 -14.15
CA ASP A 61 -1.06 4.27 -14.19
C ASP A 61 0.31 4.70 -13.66
N GLU A 62 1.15 5.21 -14.55
CA GLU A 62 2.53 5.55 -14.17
C GLU A 62 2.60 6.68 -13.16
N ALA A 63 1.72 7.66 -13.26
CA ALA A 63 1.71 8.75 -12.30
C ALA A 63 1.34 8.25 -10.90
N ALA A 64 0.37 7.33 -10.82
CA ALA A 64 -0.03 6.77 -9.55
C ALA A 64 1.07 5.90 -8.95
N LEU A 65 1.75 5.11 -9.79
CA LEU A 65 2.85 4.27 -9.32
C LEU A 65 4.00 5.14 -8.82
N THR A 66 4.29 6.24 -9.50
CA THR A 66 5.33 7.15 -9.07
C THR A 66 4.96 7.79 -7.73
N GLU A 67 3.70 8.18 -7.56
CA GLU A 67 3.25 8.76 -6.32
C GLU A 67 3.39 7.77 -5.17
N LEU A 68 2.99 6.52 -5.40
CA LEU A 68 3.10 5.49 -4.38
C LEU A 68 4.55 5.26 -4.00
N ALA A 69 5.43 5.14 -5.00
CA ALA A 69 6.83 4.86 -4.75
C ALA A 69 7.54 6.01 -4.06
N SER A 70 7.14 7.25 -4.35
CA SER A 70 7.82 8.39 -3.72
C SER A 70 7.35 8.58 -2.29
N LEU A 71 6.15 8.16 -1.95
CA LEU A 71 5.64 8.30 -0.60
C LEU A 71 6.11 7.18 0.32
N CYS A 72 6.20 5.97 -0.20
CA CYS A 72 6.33 4.79 0.64
C CYS A 72 7.75 4.26 0.70
N LYS A 73 8.18 3.83 1.88
CA LYS A 73 9.50 3.27 2.07
C LYS A 73 9.61 1.92 1.38
N THR A 74 8.55 1.16 1.36
CA THR A 74 8.53 -0.10 0.65
C THR A 74 7.13 -0.30 0.10
N VAL A 75 7.02 -1.09 -0.95
CA VAL A 75 5.74 -1.38 -1.58
C VAL A 75 5.60 -2.89 -1.70
N THR A 76 4.46 -3.41 -1.34
CA THR A 76 4.18 -4.82 -1.50
C THR A 76 2.89 -4.97 -2.29
N THR A 77 2.54 -6.19 -2.63
CA THR A 77 1.33 -6.46 -3.40
C THR A 77 0.66 -7.68 -2.82
N GLU A 78 -0.66 -7.71 -2.90
CA GLU A 78 -1.38 -8.89 -2.48
C GLU A 78 -1.54 -9.87 -3.63
N PHE A 79 -1.09 -9.50 -4.85
CA PHE A 79 -1.23 -10.40 -5.98
C PHE A 79 -0.13 -11.43 -6.00
N GLU A 80 -0.49 -12.65 -6.42
CA GLU A 80 0.53 -13.65 -6.61
C GLU A 80 1.29 -13.37 -7.87
N ASN A 81 0.61 -12.94 -8.93
CA ASN A 81 1.24 -12.60 -10.18
C ASN A 81 0.98 -11.16 -10.49
N VAL A 82 2.03 -10.36 -10.51
CA VAL A 82 1.89 -8.95 -10.80
C VAL A 82 2.14 -8.73 -12.28
N PRO A 83 1.27 -8.04 -12.96
CA PRO A 83 1.48 -7.80 -14.39
C PRO A 83 2.72 -6.95 -14.66
#